data_8532922548d675b4be4e24c0c4283704
#
_entry.id   8532922548d675b4be4e24c0c4283704
#
_cell.length_a   1.000
_cell.length_b   1.000
_cell.length_c   1.000
_cell.angle_alpha   90.00
_cell.angle_beta   90.00
_cell.angle_gamma   90.00
#
_symmetry.space_group_name_H-M   'P 1'
#
loop_
_entity.id
_entity.type
_entity.pdbx_description
1 polymer ?
#
loop_
_entity_poly.entity_id
_entity_poly.type
_entity_poly.pdbx_seq_one_letter_code
_entity_poly.pdbx_strand_id
1 'polypeptide(L)'
;VLGEIPHMRYIDSFDVLEEPKAEPSFLLSQLPDMLKEKGATLSTDPNAYLESYLGYEMKANEDPEADWRLDVMAGSTNCVPLINGYLNVDNDFMDNLHADGAVAGFFCYPLDTLREEEGTEKIFDFRDKLEEVFTTGDGPEVLTLTGGATGLYCGYVDFIAWDIRAALDKAKTFFGDSDIPWASFHTFRREAGTVSLKTPPEEEPDAEEQEDELDEALTGMDYIPYTPQNEEAFFQQLEQWNDEDEYTRCIQALNAIPEDWRNYALARALENYAIIGDHDEGTPNYKGDKALRRAIEVLESVREEGQDKAEWNMRIAYGYQYLYGQEEKAIPYAQRWAELDPQDENAPAVIQ
;
A
#
# COMPACT_ATOMS: atom_id res chain seq x y z
N VAL A 1 -14.00 -32.04 23.15
CA VAL A 1 -15.46 -32.15 23.38
C VAL A 1 -16.23 -31.83 22.12
N LEU A 2 -15.87 -30.78 21.41
CA LEU A 2 -16.54 -30.37 20.17
C LEU A 2 -15.99 -31.06 18.92
N GLY A 3 -14.73 -31.45 18.92
CA GLY A 3 -13.92 -31.73 17.74
C GLY A 3 -13.28 -30.45 17.18
N GLU A 4 -12.31 -30.62 16.28
CA GLU A 4 -11.51 -29.51 15.74
C GLU A 4 -12.36 -28.50 14.96
N ILE A 5 -13.14 -28.97 14.00
CA ILE A 5 -13.94 -28.12 13.13
C ILE A 5 -14.96 -27.24 13.90
N PRO A 6 -15.83 -27.81 14.77
CA PRO A 6 -16.72 -26.98 15.58
C PRO A 6 -15.99 -26.07 16.58
N HIS A 7 -14.81 -26.47 17.08
CA HIS A 7 -14.00 -25.61 17.92
C HIS A 7 -13.54 -24.37 17.17
N MET A 8 -12.91 -24.52 16.02
CA MET A 8 -12.46 -23.42 15.17
C MET A 8 -13.59 -22.47 14.76
N ARG A 9 -14.81 -23.01 14.58
CA ARG A 9 -15.95 -22.23 14.08
C ARG A 9 -16.69 -21.46 15.18
N TYR A 10 -16.77 -22.00 16.40
CA TYR A 10 -17.68 -21.46 17.43
C TYR A 10 -16.98 -21.01 18.71
N ILE A 11 -15.68 -21.27 18.87
CA ILE A 11 -14.91 -20.90 20.06
C ILE A 11 -13.78 -19.99 19.64
N ASP A 12 -13.91 -18.73 19.96
CA ASP A 12 -12.90 -17.71 19.67
C ASP A 12 -11.73 -17.80 20.65
N SER A 13 -12.05 -17.87 21.95
CA SER A 13 -11.06 -17.96 23.01
C SER A 13 -11.58 -18.73 24.22
N PHE A 14 -10.69 -19.21 25.06
CA PHE A 14 -11.04 -19.76 26.36
C PHE A 14 -9.96 -19.45 27.39
N ASP A 15 -10.42 -19.20 28.63
CA ASP A 15 -9.54 -18.99 29.77
C ASP A 15 -9.62 -20.17 30.74
N VAL A 16 -8.50 -20.47 31.38
CA VAL A 16 -8.45 -21.36 32.52
C VAL A 16 -8.26 -20.51 33.78
N LEU A 17 -9.27 -20.49 34.65
CA LEU A 17 -9.27 -19.67 35.86
C LEU A 17 -9.16 -20.55 37.08
N GLU A 18 -8.41 -20.09 38.08
CA GLU A 18 -8.30 -20.79 39.39
C GLU A 18 -9.60 -20.68 40.21
N GLU A 19 -10.33 -19.56 40.05
CA GLU A 19 -11.60 -19.33 40.72
C GLU A 19 -12.72 -19.08 39.70
N PRO A 20 -13.94 -19.61 39.91
CA PRO A 20 -15.05 -19.42 39.01
C PRO A 20 -15.50 -17.95 39.01
N LYS A 21 -15.80 -17.40 37.79
CA LYS A 21 -16.48 -16.11 37.66
C LYS A 21 -17.90 -16.20 38.19
N ALA A 22 -18.47 -15.07 38.62
CA ALA A 22 -19.85 -14.97 39.14
C ALA A 22 -20.94 -15.11 38.05
N GLU A 23 -20.60 -15.60 36.88
CA GLU A 23 -21.48 -15.78 35.73
C GLU A 23 -22.07 -17.18 35.68
N PRO A 24 -23.22 -17.36 34.99
CA PRO A 24 -23.78 -18.69 34.78
C PRO A 24 -22.76 -19.63 34.18
N SER A 25 -22.49 -20.74 34.83
CA SER A 25 -21.54 -21.75 34.39
C SER A 25 -22.24 -23.09 34.07
N PHE A 26 -21.64 -23.86 33.20
CA PHE A 26 -22.11 -25.18 32.79
C PHE A 26 -20.92 -26.15 32.68
N LEU A 27 -21.22 -27.41 32.68
CA LEU A 27 -20.17 -28.44 32.51
C LEU A 27 -19.70 -28.42 31.05
N LEU A 28 -18.39 -28.59 30.82
CA LEU A 28 -17.81 -28.67 29.47
C LEU A 28 -18.47 -29.76 28.61
N SER A 29 -18.95 -30.83 29.23
CA SER A 29 -19.70 -31.90 28.56
C SER A 29 -21.06 -31.45 28.01
N GLN A 30 -21.61 -30.37 28.52
CA GLN A 30 -22.91 -29.80 28.05
C GLN A 30 -22.72 -28.80 26.90
N LEU A 31 -21.49 -28.37 26.63
CA LEU A 31 -21.18 -27.37 25.58
C LEU A 31 -21.74 -27.73 24.19
N PRO A 32 -21.65 -28.99 23.71
CA PRO A 32 -22.21 -29.33 22.40
C PRO A 32 -23.73 -29.13 22.32
N ASP A 33 -24.46 -29.48 23.37
CA ASP A 33 -25.92 -29.38 23.40
C ASP A 33 -26.35 -27.91 23.51
N MET A 34 -25.65 -27.10 24.29
CA MET A 34 -25.90 -25.66 24.40
C MET A 34 -25.64 -24.94 23.09
N LEU A 35 -24.60 -25.30 22.36
CA LEU A 35 -24.33 -24.74 21.02
C LEU A 35 -25.44 -25.11 20.02
N LYS A 36 -25.91 -26.39 20.03
CA LYS A 36 -27.02 -26.81 19.20
C LYS A 36 -28.33 -26.07 19.53
N GLU A 37 -28.63 -25.86 20.80
CA GLU A 37 -29.79 -25.06 21.23
C GLU A 37 -29.75 -23.61 20.73
N LYS A 38 -28.54 -23.07 20.53
CA LYS A 38 -28.31 -21.76 19.93
C LYS A 38 -28.23 -21.77 18.39
N GLY A 39 -28.52 -22.92 17.77
CA GLY A 39 -28.56 -23.05 16.30
C GLY A 39 -27.23 -23.48 15.66
N ALA A 40 -26.20 -23.83 16.44
CA ALA A 40 -24.94 -24.28 15.88
C ALA A 40 -25.06 -25.65 15.21
N THR A 41 -24.45 -25.82 14.06
CA THR A 41 -24.30 -27.10 13.37
C THR A 41 -22.92 -27.69 13.68
N LEU A 42 -22.88 -28.74 14.49
CA LEU A 42 -21.64 -29.39 14.90
C LEU A 42 -21.27 -30.49 13.89
N SER A 43 -20.82 -30.09 12.71
CA SER A 43 -20.26 -31.01 11.71
C SER A 43 -18.77 -31.21 11.97
N THR A 44 -18.29 -32.45 11.79
CA THR A 44 -16.86 -32.78 11.77
C THR A 44 -16.32 -32.90 10.35
N ASP A 45 -17.15 -32.65 9.33
CA ASP A 45 -16.76 -32.63 7.94
C ASP A 45 -15.99 -31.34 7.64
N PRO A 46 -14.71 -31.40 7.23
CA PRO A 46 -13.95 -30.22 6.85
C PRO A 46 -14.60 -29.41 5.71
N ASN A 47 -15.25 -30.07 4.75
CA ASN A 47 -15.91 -29.37 3.65
C ASN A 47 -17.08 -28.51 4.15
N ALA A 48 -17.86 -29.00 5.12
CA ALA A 48 -18.93 -28.21 5.74
C ALA A 48 -18.42 -26.97 6.48
N TYR A 49 -17.18 -27.00 6.96
CA TYR A 49 -16.52 -25.82 7.55
C TYR A 49 -16.11 -24.83 6.45
N LEU A 50 -15.43 -25.30 5.40
CA LEU A 50 -14.96 -24.46 4.29
C LEU A 50 -16.12 -23.77 3.53
N GLU A 51 -17.29 -24.42 3.45
CA GLU A 51 -18.49 -23.90 2.81
C GLU A 51 -19.30 -22.93 3.70
N SER A 52 -18.89 -22.72 4.96
CA SER A 52 -19.66 -21.91 5.89
C SER A 52 -18.90 -20.67 6.34
N TYR A 53 -19.50 -19.52 6.08
CA TYR A 53 -18.98 -18.21 6.44
C TYR A 53 -19.64 -17.69 7.72
N LEU A 54 -18.82 -17.06 8.58
CA LEU A 54 -19.27 -16.28 9.72
C LEU A 54 -19.28 -14.80 9.33
N GLY A 55 -20.42 -14.16 9.48
CA GLY A 55 -20.52 -12.71 9.36
C GLY A 55 -19.99 -12.03 10.62
N TYR A 56 -19.34 -10.89 10.44
CA TYR A 56 -18.90 -10.03 11.54
C TYR A 56 -19.14 -8.56 11.21
N GLU A 57 -19.36 -7.77 12.25
CA GLU A 57 -19.48 -6.32 12.18
C GLU A 57 -18.43 -5.68 13.09
N MET A 58 -17.89 -4.56 12.65
CA MET A 58 -16.89 -3.81 13.39
C MET A 58 -17.26 -2.33 13.46
N LYS A 59 -16.72 -1.65 14.48
CA LYS A 59 -16.74 -0.19 14.49
C LYS A 59 -15.59 0.28 13.62
N ALA A 60 -15.92 0.78 12.43
CA ALA A 60 -14.95 1.30 11.49
C ALA A 60 -14.16 2.49 12.08
N ASN A 61 -12.88 2.55 11.81
CA ASN A 61 -12.07 3.74 12.01
C ASN A 61 -12.34 4.71 10.85
N GLU A 62 -12.65 5.96 11.16
CA GLU A 62 -12.99 7.02 10.20
C GLU A 62 -11.71 7.73 9.68
N ASP A 63 -10.53 7.41 10.22
CA ASP A 63 -9.28 7.95 9.74
C ASP A 63 -8.87 7.26 8.43
N PRO A 64 -8.79 7.97 7.29
CA PRO A 64 -8.41 7.39 6.01
C PRO A 64 -6.94 6.92 5.96
N GLU A 65 -6.09 7.41 6.87
CA GLU A 65 -4.68 7.03 6.99
C GLU A 65 -4.47 5.86 7.96
N ALA A 66 -5.54 5.32 8.56
CA ALA A 66 -5.44 4.16 9.43
C ALA A 66 -4.96 2.92 8.66
N ASP A 67 -4.35 1.97 9.39
CA ASP A 67 -3.95 0.69 8.81
C ASP A 67 -5.12 0.01 8.08
N TRP A 68 -4.78 -0.73 7.03
CA TRP A 68 -5.76 -1.49 6.23
C TRP A 68 -6.70 -2.31 7.11
N ARG A 69 -7.96 -2.43 6.67
CA ARG A 69 -9.05 -3.15 7.35
C ARG A 69 -9.54 -2.53 8.67
N LEU A 70 -8.95 -1.44 9.18
CA LEU A 70 -9.52 -0.74 10.34
C LEU A 70 -10.76 0.07 9.97
N ASP A 71 -10.95 0.38 8.70
CA ASP A 71 -12.16 1.01 8.14
C ASP A 71 -13.34 0.03 7.95
N VAL A 72 -13.15 -1.27 8.21
CA VAL A 72 -14.17 -2.29 7.98
C VAL A 72 -15.41 -2.05 8.83
N MET A 73 -16.57 -2.05 8.18
CA MET A 73 -17.88 -2.02 8.80
C MET A 73 -18.47 -3.42 8.98
N ALA A 74 -18.40 -4.23 7.94
CA ALA A 74 -18.93 -5.58 7.94
C ALA A 74 -18.12 -6.49 7.03
N GLY A 75 -18.06 -7.76 7.39
CA GLY A 75 -17.38 -8.78 6.59
C GLY A 75 -17.91 -10.18 6.87
N SER A 76 -17.36 -11.12 6.13
CA SER A 76 -17.60 -12.55 6.34
C SER A 76 -16.29 -13.32 6.18
N THR A 77 -16.13 -14.39 6.95
CA THR A 77 -14.94 -15.24 6.87
C THR A 77 -15.27 -16.69 7.19
N ASN A 78 -14.57 -17.62 6.57
CA ASN A 78 -14.52 -19.01 7.01
C ASN A 78 -13.23 -19.32 7.80
N CYS A 79 -12.35 -18.31 8.00
CA CYS A 79 -11.09 -18.45 8.70
C CYS A 79 -10.92 -17.35 9.78
N VAL A 80 -11.68 -17.49 10.88
CA VAL A 80 -11.67 -16.53 12.01
C VAL A 80 -10.26 -16.22 12.54
N PRO A 81 -9.32 -17.21 12.65
CA PRO A 81 -7.97 -16.93 13.16
C PRO A 81 -7.21 -15.87 12.36
N LEU A 82 -7.45 -15.74 11.05
CA LEU A 82 -6.82 -14.69 10.24
C LEU A 82 -7.27 -13.29 10.67
N ILE A 83 -8.59 -13.12 10.84
CA ILE A 83 -9.17 -11.83 11.22
C ILE A 83 -8.72 -11.45 12.62
N ASN A 84 -8.82 -12.37 13.58
CA ASN A 84 -8.43 -12.13 14.96
C ASN A 84 -6.93 -11.85 15.09
N GLY A 85 -6.08 -12.62 14.40
CA GLY A 85 -4.64 -12.41 14.39
C GLY A 85 -4.29 -11.00 13.88
N TYR A 86 -4.88 -10.59 12.76
CA TYR A 86 -4.65 -9.27 12.19
C TYR A 86 -5.05 -8.13 13.14
N LEU A 87 -6.25 -8.21 13.73
CA LEU A 87 -6.76 -7.18 14.64
C LEU A 87 -5.96 -7.09 15.95
N ASN A 88 -5.47 -8.21 16.46
CA ASN A 88 -4.69 -8.28 17.70
C ASN A 88 -3.17 -8.19 17.48
N VAL A 89 -2.71 -8.00 16.23
CA VAL A 89 -1.27 -8.01 15.87
C VAL A 89 -0.59 -9.31 16.31
N ASP A 90 -1.29 -10.45 16.16
CA ASP A 90 -0.81 -11.78 16.47
C ASP A 90 -0.50 -12.55 15.19
N ASN A 91 0.76 -12.91 15.01
CA ASN A 91 1.28 -13.56 13.82
C ASN A 91 1.39 -15.09 13.90
N ASP A 92 1.02 -15.73 15.02
CA ASP A 92 1.23 -17.16 15.24
C ASP A 92 0.55 -18.01 14.17
N PHE A 93 -0.67 -17.65 13.75
CA PHE A 93 -1.37 -18.35 12.69
C PHE A 93 -0.70 -18.16 11.33
N MET A 94 -0.22 -16.96 11.03
CA MET A 94 0.53 -16.67 9.82
C MET A 94 1.86 -17.42 9.75
N ASP A 95 2.56 -17.56 10.89
CA ASP A 95 3.81 -18.32 10.98
C ASP A 95 3.58 -19.79 10.66
N ASN A 96 2.49 -20.37 11.14
CA ASN A 96 2.10 -21.75 10.83
C ASN A 96 1.80 -21.94 9.34
N LEU A 97 1.05 -21.02 8.70
CA LEU A 97 0.79 -21.06 7.26
C LEU A 97 2.08 -20.95 6.44
N HIS A 98 2.99 -20.05 6.80
CA HIS A 98 4.28 -19.92 6.13
C HIS A 98 5.17 -21.15 6.29
N ALA A 99 5.14 -21.80 7.44
CA ALA A 99 5.87 -23.06 7.67
C ALA A 99 5.38 -24.17 6.72
N ASP A 100 4.10 -24.16 6.37
CA ASP A 100 3.48 -25.09 5.43
C ASP A 100 3.56 -24.62 3.96
N GLY A 101 4.20 -23.47 3.69
CA GLY A 101 4.41 -22.92 2.35
C GLY A 101 3.19 -22.18 1.79
N ALA A 102 2.23 -21.82 2.64
CA ALA A 102 1.06 -21.02 2.25
C ALA A 102 1.17 -19.58 2.73
N VAL A 103 0.51 -18.66 2.03
CA VAL A 103 0.44 -17.23 2.38
C VAL A 103 -1.01 -16.81 2.48
N ALA A 104 -1.41 -16.27 3.63
CA ALA A 104 -2.71 -15.61 3.72
C ALA A 104 -2.57 -14.11 3.48
N GLY A 105 -3.53 -13.55 2.75
CA GLY A 105 -3.57 -12.14 2.42
C GLY A 105 -4.95 -11.71 1.94
N PHE A 106 -5.03 -10.45 1.57
CA PHE A 106 -6.24 -9.87 1.01
C PHE A 106 -5.90 -8.90 -0.13
N PHE A 107 -6.80 -8.82 -1.09
CA PHE A 107 -6.83 -7.75 -2.06
C PHE A 107 -7.62 -6.58 -1.49
N CYS A 108 -7.11 -5.37 -1.69
CA CYS A 108 -7.73 -4.12 -1.27
C CYS A 108 -7.95 -3.22 -2.48
N TYR A 109 -9.12 -2.59 -2.58
CA TYR A 109 -9.47 -1.68 -3.67
C TYR A 109 -10.45 -0.61 -3.18
N PRO A 110 -10.45 0.60 -3.78
CA PRO A 110 -11.32 1.69 -3.35
C PRO A 110 -12.78 1.41 -3.72
N LEU A 111 -13.69 1.94 -2.91
CA LEU A 111 -15.13 1.80 -3.13
C LEU A 111 -15.77 3.06 -3.74
N ASP A 112 -15.06 4.16 -3.85
CA ASP A 112 -15.61 5.46 -4.28
C ASP A 112 -16.25 5.36 -5.66
N THR A 113 -15.52 4.84 -6.65
CA THR A 113 -16.01 4.66 -8.03
C THR A 113 -17.16 3.64 -8.14
N LEU A 114 -17.29 2.74 -7.17
CA LEU A 114 -18.37 1.73 -7.14
C LEU A 114 -19.63 2.23 -6.46
N ARG A 115 -19.57 3.37 -5.72
CA ARG A 115 -20.70 3.93 -4.97
C ARG A 115 -21.50 4.98 -5.72
N GLU A 116 -21.03 5.46 -6.87
CA GLU A 116 -21.52 6.70 -7.49
C GLU A 116 -22.97 6.70 -7.98
N GLU A 117 -23.60 5.60 -8.41
CA GLU A 117 -24.98 5.66 -8.94
C GLU A 117 -25.92 4.52 -8.57
N GLU A 118 -25.44 3.32 -8.29
CA GLU A 118 -26.27 2.11 -8.12
C GLU A 118 -26.10 1.40 -6.75
N GLY A 119 -25.50 2.11 -5.79
CA GLY A 119 -25.40 1.66 -4.39
C GLY A 119 -24.53 0.40 -4.22
N THR A 120 -24.96 -0.48 -3.32
CA THR A 120 -24.21 -1.68 -2.93
C THR A 120 -24.15 -2.78 -4.02
N GLU A 121 -24.99 -2.73 -5.03
CA GLU A 121 -25.07 -3.77 -6.08
C GLU A 121 -23.76 -3.81 -6.90
N LYS A 122 -23.23 -2.67 -7.32
CA LYS A 122 -21.94 -2.59 -8.04
C LYS A 122 -20.76 -3.12 -7.21
N ILE A 123 -20.78 -2.91 -5.90
CA ILE A 123 -19.73 -3.41 -5.00
C ILE A 123 -19.75 -4.95 -4.98
N PHE A 124 -20.93 -5.54 -4.88
CA PHE A 124 -21.06 -6.99 -4.89
C PHE A 124 -20.73 -7.58 -6.26
N ASP A 125 -21.23 -6.99 -7.34
CA ASP A 125 -20.93 -7.43 -8.71
C ASP A 125 -19.43 -7.37 -9.02
N PHE A 126 -18.75 -6.35 -8.55
CA PHE A 126 -17.29 -6.24 -8.72
C PHE A 126 -16.56 -7.33 -7.93
N ARG A 127 -16.96 -7.56 -6.67
CA ARG A 127 -16.40 -8.61 -5.83
C ARG A 127 -16.62 -9.98 -6.47
N ASP A 128 -17.84 -10.28 -6.91
CA ASP A 128 -18.19 -11.55 -7.52
C ASP A 128 -17.32 -11.83 -8.77
N LYS A 129 -17.07 -10.81 -9.60
CA LYS A 129 -16.16 -10.92 -10.76
C LYS A 129 -14.72 -11.19 -10.37
N LEU A 130 -14.22 -10.54 -9.31
CA LEU A 130 -12.89 -10.80 -8.79
C LEU A 130 -12.78 -12.22 -8.21
N GLU A 131 -13.78 -12.65 -7.46
CA GLU A 131 -13.85 -14.01 -6.91
C GLU A 131 -13.94 -15.08 -8.01
N GLU A 132 -14.64 -14.81 -9.11
CA GLU A 132 -14.76 -15.72 -10.26
C GLU A 132 -13.38 -16.04 -10.86
N VAL A 133 -12.44 -15.11 -10.89
CA VAL A 133 -11.04 -15.33 -11.36
C VAL A 133 -10.38 -16.47 -10.60
N PHE A 134 -10.68 -16.62 -9.31
CA PHE A 134 -10.03 -17.57 -8.41
C PHE A 134 -10.88 -18.80 -8.11
N THR A 135 -12.16 -18.81 -8.48
CA THR A 135 -13.07 -19.95 -8.29
C THR A 135 -13.31 -20.76 -9.56
N THR A 136 -12.85 -20.25 -10.71
CA THR A 136 -13.00 -20.92 -12.01
C THR A 136 -11.65 -21.21 -12.66
N GLY A 137 -11.67 -22.09 -13.67
CA GLY A 137 -10.48 -22.45 -14.44
C GLY A 137 -9.36 -23.04 -13.57
N ASP A 138 -8.16 -22.47 -13.64
CA ASP A 138 -6.99 -22.81 -12.83
C ASP A 138 -6.87 -21.98 -11.53
N GLY A 139 -7.82 -21.09 -11.28
CA GLY A 139 -7.86 -20.27 -10.06
C GLY A 139 -7.77 -21.07 -8.77
N PRO A 140 -8.56 -22.15 -8.58
CA PRO A 140 -8.50 -22.99 -7.39
C PRO A 140 -7.16 -23.72 -7.17
N GLU A 141 -6.33 -23.84 -8.21
CA GLU A 141 -4.97 -24.40 -8.08
C GLU A 141 -3.97 -23.41 -7.47
N VAL A 142 -4.33 -22.14 -7.33
CA VAL A 142 -3.46 -21.05 -6.90
C VAL A 142 -3.76 -20.60 -5.47
N LEU A 143 -5.03 -20.41 -5.15
CA LEU A 143 -5.49 -19.96 -3.84
C LEU A 143 -6.90 -20.46 -3.53
N THR A 144 -7.31 -20.30 -2.28
CA THR A 144 -8.72 -20.43 -1.85
C THR A 144 -9.17 -19.14 -1.18
N LEU A 145 -10.39 -18.71 -1.49
CA LEU A 145 -11.00 -17.57 -0.84
C LEU A 145 -11.44 -17.92 0.58
N THR A 146 -11.22 -17.01 1.50
CA THR A 146 -11.58 -17.20 2.91
C THR A 146 -12.64 -16.22 3.38
N GLY A 147 -13.01 -15.25 2.54
CA GLY A 147 -14.04 -14.27 2.83
C GLY A 147 -13.74 -12.91 2.24
N GLY A 148 -14.22 -11.89 2.89
CA GLY A 148 -13.99 -10.52 2.51
C GLY A 148 -14.74 -9.54 3.40
N ALA A 149 -14.53 -8.25 3.16
CA ALA A 149 -15.14 -7.20 3.97
C ALA A 149 -15.45 -5.97 3.13
N THR A 150 -16.32 -5.12 3.67
CA THR A 150 -16.63 -3.80 3.14
C THR A 150 -16.34 -2.78 4.23
N GLY A 151 -15.44 -1.86 3.91
CA GLY A 151 -15.06 -0.75 4.77
C GLY A 151 -15.78 0.55 4.42
N LEU A 152 -15.36 1.62 5.08
CA LEU A 152 -15.77 2.98 4.74
C LEU A 152 -15.19 3.41 3.40
N TYR A 153 -13.93 3.05 3.15
CA TYR A 153 -13.17 3.49 1.99
C TYR A 153 -12.87 2.35 1.02
N CYS A 154 -12.58 1.14 1.55
CA CYS A 154 -12.08 0.02 0.78
C CYS A 154 -12.96 -1.23 0.83
N GLY A 155 -12.91 -1.99 -0.27
CA GLY A 155 -13.37 -3.37 -0.34
C GLY A 155 -12.19 -4.33 -0.19
N TYR A 156 -12.46 -5.49 0.44
CA TYR A 156 -11.46 -6.50 0.75
C TYR A 156 -11.92 -7.88 0.30
N VAL A 157 -11.02 -8.65 -0.34
CA VAL A 157 -11.23 -10.07 -0.66
C VAL A 157 -10.10 -10.87 -0.05
N ASP A 158 -10.44 -11.77 0.86
CA ASP A 158 -9.53 -12.52 1.72
C ASP A 158 -9.24 -13.90 1.14
N PHE A 159 -7.98 -14.35 1.24
CA PHE A 159 -7.59 -15.64 0.68
C PHE A 159 -6.40 -16.28 1.41
N ILE A 160 -6.20 -17.59 1.17
CA ILE A 160 -4.98 -18.32 1.44
C ILE A 160 -4.45 -18.84 0.11
N ALA A 161 -3.20 -18.50 -0.24
CA ALA A 161 -2.55 -18.90 -1.48
C ALA A 161 -1.37 -19.85 -1.20
N TRP A 162 -1.21 -20.85 -2.05
CA TRP A 162 -0.03 -21.73 -2.14
C TRP A 162 0.86 -21.40 -3.33
N ASP A 163 0.38 -20.60 -4.27
CA ASP A 163 1.19 -19.93 -5.28
C ASP A 163 0.86 -18.43 -5.31
N ILE A 164 1.49 -17.69 -4.41
CA ILE A 164 1.24 -16.24 -4.26
C ILE A 164 1.64 -15.47 -5.54
N ARG A 165 2.66 -15.91 -6.28
CA ARG A 165 3.08 -15.22 -7.50
C ARG A 165 2.00 -15.34 -8.58
N ALA A 166 1.51 -16.55 -8.83
CA ALA A 166 0.42 -16.77 -9.78
C ALA A 166 -0.87 -16.04 -9.35
N ALA A 167 -1.16 -15.98 -8.02
CA ALA A 167 -2.29 -15.23 -7.47
C ALA A 167 -2.18 -13.73 -7.79
N LEU A 168 -1.00 -13.13 -7.55
CA LEU A 168 -0.77 -11.70 -7.82
C LEU A 168 -0.80 -11.39 -9.32
N ASP A 169 -0.28 -12.26 -10.19
CA ASP A 169 -0.31 -12.05 -11.64
C ASP A 169 -1.76 -12.07 -12.17
N LYS A 170 -2.62 -12.99 -11.68
CA LYS A 170 -4.04 -13.02 -12.01
C LYS A 170 -4.77 -11.76 -11.51
N ALA A 171 -4.51 -11.37 -10.27
CA ALA A 171 -5.11 -10.16 -9.69
C ALA A 171 -4.68 -8.90 -10.45
N LYS A 172 -3.40 -8.75 -10.80
CA LYS A 172 -2.91 -7.64 -11.64
C LYS A 172 -3.61 -7.56 -12.98
N THR A 173 -3.83 -8.70 -13.63
CA THR A 173 -4.58 -8.74 -14.90
C THR A 173 -6.01 -8.26 -14.70
N PHE A 174 -6.72 -8.79 -13.70
CA PHE A 174 -8.10 -8.40 -13.42
C PHE A 174 -8.23 -6.90 -13.09
N PHE A 175 -7.42 -6.40 -12.16
CA PHE A 175 -7.47 -4.98 -11.79
C PHE A 175 -7.00 -4.07 -12.93
N GLY A 176 -6.01 -4.50 -13.71
CA GLY A 176 -5.55 -3.77 -14.90
C GLY A 176 -6.67 -3.51 -15.91
N ASP A 177 -7.53 -4.51 -16.15
CA ASP A 177 -8.66 -4.45 -17.07
C ASP A 177 -9.92 -3.80 -16.47
N SER A 178 -9.93 -3.47 -15.18
CA SER A 178 -11.07 -2.87 -14.47
C SER A 178 -11.01 -1.35 -14.46
N ASP A 179 -12.14 -0.69 -14.16
CA ASP A 179 -12.24 0.77 -14.02
C ASP A 179 -11.79 1.27 -12.62
N ILE A 180 -11.41 0.35 -11.71
CA ILE A 180 -10.90 0.71 -10.38
C ILE A 180 -9.59 1.48 -10.53
N PRO A 181 -9.42 2.66 -9.88
CA PRO A 181 -8.23 3.50 -10.07
C PRO A 181 -6.95 2.86 -9.50
N TRP A 182 -7.04 2.13 -8.38
CA TRP A 182 -5.92 1.45 -7.77
C TRP A 182 -6.34 0.16 -7.09
N ALA A 183 -5.39 -0.75 -6.90
CA ALA A 183 -5.58 -1.96 -6.11
C ALA A 183 -4.24 -2.40 -5.51
N SER A 184 -4.30 -3.06 -4.37
CA SER A 184 -3.13 -3.56 -3.67
C SER A 184 -3.36 -4.93 -3.05
N PHE A 185 -2.26 -5.61 -2.75
CA PHE A 185 -2.20 -6.83 -1.97
C PHE A 185 -1.51 -6.56 -0.64
N HIS A 186 -2.07 -7.13 0.43
CA HIS A 186 -1.49 -7.18 1.76
C HIS A 186 -1.53 -8.59 2.32
N THR A 187 -0.54 -8.94 3.14
CA THR A 187 -0.63 -10.13 3.97
C THR A 187 -1.48 -9.85 5.21
N PHE A 188 -1.91 -10.92 5.90
CA PHE A 188 -2.52 -10.77 7.23
C PHE A 188 -1.50 -10.48 8.35
N ARG A 189 -0.31 -9.97 7.98
CA ARG A 189 0.66 -9.36 8.91
C ARG A 189 0.53 -7.85 8.83
N ARG A 190 0.10 -7.24 9.92
CA ARG A 190 -0.24 -5.81 9.93
C ARG A 190 0.96 -4.91 9.67
N GLU A 191 2.15 -5.32 10.11
CA GLU A 191 3.40 -4.58 9.90
C GLU A 191 4.05 -4.83 8.53
N ALA A 192 3.48 -5.72 7.72
CA ALA A 192 4.05 -6.02 6.40
C ALA A 192 3.69 -4.93 5.38
N GLY A 193 4.63 -4.68 4.47
CA GLY A 193 4.43 -3.72 3.39
C GLY A 193 3.37 -4.17 2.37
N THR A 194 2.96 -3.23 1.54
CA THR A 194 1.93 -3.37 0.50
C THR A 194 2.58 -3.70 -0.84
N VAL A 195 1.93 -4.54 -1.64
CA VAL A 195 2.28 -4.76 -3.05
C VAL A 195 1.23 -4.12 -3.94
N SER A 196 1.61 -3.14 -4.76
CA SER A 196 0.71 -2.54 -5.74
C SER A 196 0.35 -3.55 -6.84
N LEU A 197 -0.95 -3.70 -7.09
CA LEU A 197 -1.51 -4.50 -8.19
C LEU A 197 -1.94 -3.62 -9.36
N LYS A 198 -2.39 -2.41 -9.07
CA LYS A 198 -2.70 -1.34 -10.00
C LYS A 198 -2.39 -0.01 -9.34
N THR A 199 -1.62 0.82 -10.00
CA THR A 199 -1.43 2.21 -9.60
C THR A 199 -2.57 3.06 -10.16
N PRO A 200 -3.00 4.12 -9.44
CA PRO A 200 -3.89 5.11 -10.04
C PRO A 200 -3.32 5.53 -11.40
N PRO A 201 -4.17 5.81 -12.40
CA PRO A 201 -3.70 6.56 -13.55
C PRO A 201 -2.99 7.80 -12.97
N GLU A 202 -1.83 8.14 -13.51
CA GLU A 202 -1.23 9.44 -13.21
C GLU A 202 -2.30 10.45 -13.63
N GLU A 203 -2.97 11.06 -12.68
CA GLU A 203 -3.69 12.27 -12.93
C GLU A 203 -2.59 13.25 -13.32
N GLU A 204 -2.48 13.53 -14.62
CA GLU A 204 -1.86 14.80 -15.02
C GLU A 204 -2.74 15.85 -14.31
N PRO A 205 -2.22 16.56 -13.29
CA PRO A 205 -3.04 17.53 -12.58
C PRO A 205 -3.55 18.50 -13.62
N ASP A 206 -4.88 18.70 -13.63
CA ASP A 206 -5.51 19.64 -14.51
C ASP A 206 -4.72 20.95 -14.42
N ALA A 207 -4.38 21.54 -15.57
CA ALA A 207 -3.60 22.78 -15.61
C ALA A 207 -4.26 23.89 -14.78
N GLU A 208 -5.59 23.84 -14.61
CA GLU A 208 -6.36 24.74 -13.77
C GLU A 208 -6.17 24.47 -12.26
N GLU A 209 -6.11 23.19 -11.80
CA GLU A 209 -5.82 22.87 -10.40
C GLU A 209 -4.36 23.18 -10.03
N GLN A 210 -3.41 23.00 -10.95
CA GLN A 210 -2.01 23.42 -10.73
C GLN A 210 -1.84 24.93 -10.61
N GLU A 211 -2.62 25.72 -11.40
CA GLU A 211 -2.60 27.18 -11.28
C GLU A 211 -3.21 27.64 -9.96
N ASP A 212 -4.30 27.01 -9.48
CA ASP A 212 -4.96 27.35 -8.22
C ASP A 212 -4.09 26.97 -6.98
N GLU A 213 -3.46 25.77 -6.96
CA GLU A 213 -2.51 25.37 -5.89
C GLU A 213 -1.23 26.23 -5.91
N LEU A 214 -0.75 26.59 -7.10
CA LEU A 214 0.41 27.48 -7.25
C LEU A 214 0.11 28.88 -6.73
N ASP A 215 -1.08 29.42 -7.04
CA ASP A 215 -1.53 30.72 -6.55
C ASP A 215 -1.73 30.74 -5.03
N GLU A 216 -2.26 29.67 -4.42
CA GLU A 216 -2.47 29.58 -2.97
C GLU A 216 -1.14 29.47 -2.20
N ALA A 217 -0.20 28.67 -2.67
CA ALA A 217 1.09 28.44 -2.02
C ALA A 217 2.07 29.62 -2.18
N LEU A 218 1.96 30.36 -3.26
CA LEU A 218 2.82 31.53 -3.56
C LEU A 218 2.14 32.86 -3.27
N THR A 219 0.83 32.87 -2.95
CA THR A 219 0.05 34.10 -2.67
C THR A 219 0.46 34.68 -1.31
N GLY A 220 0.95 35.89 -1.33
CA GLY A 220 1.31 36.65 -0.13
C GLY A 220 2.80 36.69 0.21
N MET A 221 3.65 36.21 -0.68
CA MET A 221 5.13 36.27 -0.54
C MET A 221 5.75 37.15 -1.62
N ASP A 222 6.96 37.63 -1.33
CA ASP A 222 7.84 38.27 -2.32
C ASP A 222 8.40 37.19 -3.28
N TYR A 223 7.52 36.48 -4.01
CA TYR A 223 7.90 35.47 -5.00
C TYR A 223 8.44 36.14 -6.27
N ILE A 224 9.58 35.63 -6.74
CA ILE A 224 10.22 36.08 -7.99
C ILE A 224 9.89 35.05 -9.07
N PRO A 225 8.88 35.28 -9.94
CA PRO A 225 8.56 34.34 -11.01
C PRO A 225 9.70 34.28 -12.04
N TYR A 226 9.91 33.10 -12.63
CA TYR A 226 10.93 32.91 -13.65
C TYR A 226 10.67 33.77 -14.90
N THR A 227 11.69 34.47 -15.33
CA THR A 227 11.80 35.07 -16.66
C THR A 227 13.26 34.94 -17.14
N PRO A 228 13.53 34.93 -18.46
CA PRO A 228 14.91 34.87 -18.95
C PRO A 228 15.79 36.04 -18.46
N GLN A 229 15.20 37.13 -17.99
CA GLN A 229 15.91 38.32 -17.52
C GLN A 229 16.22 38.27 -16.03
N ASN A 230 15.51 37.45 -15.25
CA ASN A 230 15.70 37.33 -13.81
C ASN A 230 16.16 35.92 -13.37
N GLU A 231 16.62 35.10 -14.29
CA GLU A 231 17.03 33.69 -14.04
C GLU A 231 17.95 33.55 -12.82
N GLU A 232 18.97 34.41 -12.69
CA GLU A 232 19.88 34.35 -11.54
C GLU A 232 19.16 34.59 -10.19
N ALA A 233 18.25 35.57 -10.15
CA ALA A 233 17.50 35.88 -8.94
C ALA A 233 16.48 34.77 -8.61
N PHE A 234 15.87 34.16 -9.62
CA PHE A 234 14.97 33.03 -9.46
C PHE A 234 15.71 31.84 -8.84
N PHE A 235 16.87 31.43 -9.37
CA PHE A 235 17.64 30.32 -8.82
C PHE A 235 18.22 30.61 -7.45
N GLN A 236 18.59 31.86 -7.13
CA GLN A 236 18.99 32.25 -5.76
C GLN A 236 17.83 32.10 -4.76
N GLN A 237 16.61 32.41 -5.16
CA GLN A 237 15.42 32.16 -4.34
C GLN A 237 15.20 30.65 -4.09
N LEU A 238 15.36 29.81 -5.13
CA LEU A 238 15.24 28.35 -4.98
C LEU A 238 16.31 27.78 -4.05
N GLU A 239 17.57 28.26 -4.11
CA GLU A 239 18.62 27.84 -3.16
C GLU A 239 18.24 28.21 -1.72
N GLN A 240 17.73 29.41 -1.50
CA GLN A 240 17.26 29.81 -0.18
C GLN A 240 16.14 28.89 0.34
N TRP A 241 15.16 28.58 -0.50
CA TRP A 241 14.08 27.68 -0.11
C TRP A 241 14.53 26.23 0.12
N ASN A 242 15.51 25.73 -0.63
CA ASN A 242 16.13 24.44 -0.35
C ASN A 242 16.86 24.44 1.00
N ASP A 243 17.54 25.52 1.38
CA ASP A 243 18.22 25.65 2.66
C ASP A 243 17.26 25.81 3.86
N GLU A 244 16.02 26.25 3.58
CA GLU A 244 14.93 26.41 4.56
C GLU A 244 13.98 25.18 4.61
N ASP A 245 14.32 24.07 3.92
CA ASP A 245 13.53 22.85 3.79
C ASP A 245 12.15 23.04 3.12
N GLU A 246 11.97 24.14 2.36
CA GLU A 246 10.73 24.49 1.66
C GLU A 246 10.68 23.84 0.27
N TYR A 247 10.90 22.51 0.21
CA TYR A 247 11.03 21.77 -1.04
C TYR A 247 9.77 21.80 -1.91
N THR A 248 8.59 21.80 -1.29
CA THR A 248 7.30 21.89 -2.02
C THR A 248 7.23 23.15 -2.84
N ARG A 249 7.68 24.30 -2.31
CA ARG A 249 7.73 25.58 -3.04
C ARG A 249 8.72 25.53 -4.20
N CYS A 250 9.88 24.90 -4.01
CA CYS A 250 10.84 24.69 -5.08
C CYS A 250 10.22 23.90 -6.22
N ILE A 251 9.54 22.79 -5.92
CA ILE A 251 8.90 21.91 -6.91
C ILE A 251 7.82 22.68 -7.68
N GLN A 252 6.95 23.41 -6.98
CA GLN A 252 5.90 24.20 -7.61
C GLN A 252 6.45 25.27 -8.55
N ALA A 253 7.43 26.06 -8.08
CA ALA A 253 8.05 27.09 -8.92
C ALA A 253 8.78 26.51 -10.14
N LEU A 254 9.40 25.35 -10.02
CA LEU A 254 10.14 24.67 -11.09
C LEU A 254 9.23 24.00 -12.11
N ASN A 255 8.05 23.52 -11.71
CA ASN A 255 7.06 23.00 -12.66
C ASN A 255 6.52 24.09 -13.61
N ALA A 256 6.62 25.36 -13.24
CA ALA A 256 6.17 26.49 -14.06
C ALA A 256 7.21 26.96 -15.10
N ILE A 257 8.39 26.35 -15.16
CA ILE A 257 9.45 26.72 -16.12
C ILE A 257 9.58 25.70 -17.26
N PRO A 258 10.18 26.09 -18.42
CA PRO A 258 10.38 25.17 -19.53
C PRO A 258 11.21 23.93 -19.18
N GLU A 259 10.86 22.78 -19.76
CA GLU A 259 11.62 21.53 -19.63
C GLU A 259 12.91 21.60 -20.46
N ASP A 260 14.03 21.82 -19.77
CA ASP A 260 15.37 21.82 -20.35
C ASP A 260 16.42 21.46 -19.27
N TRP A 261 17.68 21.88 -19.40
CA TRP A 261 18.72 21.62 -18.42
C TRP A 261 18.35 22.03 -16.96
N ARG A 262 17.39 22.93 -16.78
CA ARG A 262 16.87 23.37 -15.47
C ARG A 262 16.09 22.27 -14.75
N ASN A 263 15.64 21.23 -15.46
CA ASN A 263 15.02 20.06 -14.88
C ASN A 263 15.88 19.41 -13.79
N TYR A 264 17.20 19.65 -13.84
CA TYR A 264 18.11 19.23 -12.81
C TYR A 264 17.77 19.83 -11.42
N ALA A 265 17.39 21.11 -11.37
CA ALA A 265 16.97 21.74 -10.13
C ALA A 265 15.64 21.15 -9.62
N LEU A 266 14.71 20.80 -10.52
CA LEU A 266 13.46 20.11 -10.18
C LEU A 266 13.76 18.72 -9.60
N ALA A 267 14.64 17.94 -10.23
CA ALA A 267 15.04 16.63 -9.71
C ALA A 267 15.64 16.75 -8.29
N ARG A 268 16.52 17.73 -8.05
CA ARG A 268 17.09 17.99 -6.73
C ARG A 268 16.00 18.31 -5.69
N ALA A 269 15.03 19.16 -6.03
CA ALA A 269 13.96 19.52 -5.11
C ALA A 269 13.06 18.31 -4.79
N LEU A 270 12.73 17.49 -5.78
CA LEU A 270 11.96 16.25 -5.61
C LEU A 270 12.69 15.23 -4.73
N GLU A 271 14.01 15.05 -4.92
CA GLU A 271 14.83 14.17 -4.10
C GLU A 271 14.93 14.67 -2.65
N ASN A 272 15.19 15.97 -2.46
CA ASN A 272 15.25 16.55 -1.12
C ASN A 272 13.89 16.40 -0.41
N TYR A 273 12.78 16.64 -1.11
CA TYR A 273 11.44 16.39 -0.58
C TYR A 273 11.26 14.93 -0.14
N ALA A 274 11.71 13.97 -0.95
CA ALA A 274 11.53 12.56 -0.69
C ALA A 274 12.46 12.01 0.41
N ILE A 275 13.69 12.53 0.52
CA ILE A 275 14.75 11.95 1.36
C ILE A 275 14.86 12.68 2.70
N ILE A 276 14.69 14.01 2.70
CA ILE A 276 14.94 14.88 3.87
C ILE A 276 13.61 15.40 4.45
N GLY A 277 12.55 15.53 3.61
CA GLY A 277 11.24 16.03 4.05
C GLY A 277 10.72 15.28 5.27
N ASP A 278 9.96 15.97 6.11
CA ASP A 278 9.42 15.44 7.37
C ASP A 278 8.39 14.32 7.06
N HIS A 279 8.88 13.11 7.06
CA HIS A 279 8.09 11.90 6.85
C HIS A 279 8.17 11.08 8.14
N ASP A 280 7.02 10.66 8.67
CA ASP A 280 6.95 9.78 9.83
C ASP A 280 7.79 8.53 9.61
N GLU A 281 8.80 8.32 10.46
CA GLU A 281 9.67 7.15 10.42
C GLU A 281 8.82 5.85 10.48
N GLY A 282 8.93 5.02 9.47
CA GLY A 282 8.33 3.68 9.43
C GLY A 282 7.06 3.53 8.60
N THR A 283 6.53 4.59 7.99
CA THR A 283 5.44 4.46 7.01
C THR A 283 6.01 4.37 5.59
N PRO A 284 5.43 3.52 4.70
CA PRO A 284 5.76 3.53 3.28
C PRO A 284 5.48 4.91 2.72
N ASN A 285 6.55 5.63 2.31
CA ASN A 285 6.42 6.99 1.84
C ASN A 285 5.98 7.02 0.36
N TYR A 286 4.69 6.83 0.09
CA TYR A 286 4.15 6.91 -1.27
C TYR A 286 4.42 8.24 -1.97
N LYS A 287 4.37 9.35 -1.23
CA LYS A 287 4.67 10.68 -1.77
C LYS A 287 6.15 10.78 -2.11
N GLY A 288 7.02 10.26 -1.25
CA GLY A 288 8.46 10.19 -1.49
C GLY A 288 8.81 9.31 -2.69
N ASP A 289 8.25 8.10 -2.79
CA ASP A 289 8.46 7.20 -3.92
C ASP A 289 8.01 7.83 -5.25
N LYS A 290 6.87 8.51 -5.27
CA LYS A 290 6.37 9.25 -6.45
C LYS A 290 7.34 10.38 -6.82
N ALA A 291 7.81 11.16 -5.86
CA ALA A 291 8.77 12.23 -6.08
C ALA A 291 10.11 11.70 -6.62
N LEU A 292 10.63 10.58 -6.08
CA LEU A 292 11.86 9.94 -6.58
C LEU A 292 11.72 9.43 -8.00
N ARG A 293 10.59 8.80 -8.36
CA ARG A 293 10.31 8.36 -9.73
C ARG A 293 10.29 9.55 -10.68
N ARG A 294 9.60 10.62 -10.31
CA ARG A 294 9.56 11.84 -11.10
C ARG A 294 10.95 12.48 -11.24
N ALA A 295 11.76 12.53 -10.17
CA ALA A 295 13.13 13.00 -10.23
C ALA A 295 13.98 12.21 -11.24
N ILE A 296 13.87 10.88 -11.24
CA ILE A 296 14.55 10.01 -12.21
C ILE A 296 14.08 10.32 -13.63
N GLU A 297 12.78 10.47 -13.88
CA GLU A 297 12.23 10.79 -15.19
C GLU A 297 12.73 12.12 -15.73
N VAL A 298 12.72 13.19 -14.90
CA VAL A 298 13.22 14.50 -15.34
C VAL A 298 14.73 14.49 -15.60
N LEU A 299 15.52 13.71 -14.84
CA LEU A 299 16.94 13.52 -15.13
C LEU A 299 17.16 12.74 -16.43
N GLU A 300 16.37 11.69 -16.67
CA GLU A 300 16.45 10.90 -17.90
C GLU A 300 16.05 11.73 -19.13
N SER A 301 15.13 12.67 -19.02
CA SER A 301 14.76 13.56 -20.14
C SER A 301 15.93 14.43 -20.63
N VAL A 302 16.89 14.73 -19.78
CA VAL A 302 18.10 15.51 -20.07
C VAL A 302 19.39 14.67 -20.07
N ARG A 303 19.27 13.35 -20.25
CA ARG A 303 20.40 12.40 -20.21
C ARG A 303 21.53 12.78 -21.16
N GLU A 304 21.24 13.17 -22.40
CA GLU A 304 22.26 13.54 -23.38
C GLU A 304 23.16 14.70 -22.92
N GLU A 305 22.61 15.62 -22.11
CA GLU A 305 23.34 16.74 -21.56
C GLU A 305 24.02 16.42 -20.21
N GLY A 306 23.45 15.46 -19.46
CA GLY A 306 23.78 15.16 -18.08
C GLY A 306 24.75 14.01 -17.85
N GLN A 307 24.72 12.95 -18.69
CA GLN A 307 25.41 11.66 -18.41
C GLN A 307 26.93 11.76 -18.19
N ASP A 308 27.58 12.80 -18.68
CA ASP A 308 29.00 13.06 -18.51
C ASP A 308 29.30 14.09 -17.38
N LYS A 309 28.28 14.43 -16.57
CA LYS A 309 28.42 15.30 -15.39
C LYS A 309 28.33 14.49 -14.11
N ALA A 310 29.23 14.73 -13.18
CA ALA A 310 29.25 14.07 -11.87
C ALA A 310 27.93 14.27 -11.12
N GLU A 311 27.44 15.49 -11.11
CA GLU A 311 26.22 15.91 -10.43
C GLU A 311 24.97 15.21 -10.95
N TRP A 312 24.81 15.04 -12.28
CA TRP A 312 23.70 14.29 -12.86
C TRP A 312 23.73 12.81 -12.41
N ASN A 313 24.92 12.18 -12.46
CA ASN A 313 25.10 10.79 -12.03
C ASN A 313 24.86 10.64 -10.51
N MET A 314 25.25 11.62 -9.70
CA MET A 314 24.97 11.66 -8.28
C MET A 314 23.48 11.67 -8.00
N ARG A 315 22.73 12.56 -8.66
CA ARG A 315 21.29 12.70 -8.45
C ARG A 315 20.53 11.43 -8.86
N ILE A 316 20.79 10.90 -10.02
CA ILE A 316 20.09 9.68 -10.46
C ILE A 316 20.49 8.46 -9.61
N ALA A 317 21.71 8.43 -9.05
CA ALA A 317 22.12 7.41 -8.08
C ALA A 317 21.31 7.53 -6.78
N TYR A 318 21.15 8.73 -6.24
CA TYR A 318 20.32 8.95 -5.05
C TYR A 318 18.85 8.62 -5.31
N GLY A 319 18.29 9.02 -6.45
CA GLY A 319 16.93 8.68 -6.82
C GLY A 319 16.67 7.16 -6.76
N TYR A 320 17.57 6.36 -7.32
CA TYR A 320 17.45 4.90 -7.26
C TYR A 320 17.80 4.29 -5.90
N GLN A 321 18.77 4.85 -5.15
CA GLN A 321 19.18 4.35 -3.84
C GLN A 321 18.04 4.37 -2.82
N TYR A 322 17.23 5.41 -2.85
CA TYR A 322 16.11 5.60 -1.93
C TYR A 322 14.77 5.07 -2.47
N LEU A 323 14.74 4.57 -3.70
CA LEU A 323 13.54 3.98 -4.30
C LEU A 323 13.48 2.49 -4.00
N TYR A 324 12.55 2.09 -3.13
CA TYR A 324 12.40 0.73 -2.65
C TYR A 324 12.38 -0.32 -3.77
N GLY A 325 13.24 -1.36 -3.63
CA GLY A 325 13.37 -2.47 -4.56
C GLY A 325 14.06 -2.13 -5.87
N GLN A 326 14.69 -0.94 -5.98
CA GLN A 326 15.45 -0.52 -7.16
C GLN A 326 16.87 -0.06 -6.83
N GLU A 327 17.33 -0.26 -5.61
CA GLU A 327 18.59 0.20 -5.06
C GLU A 327 19.80 -0.26 -5.90
N GLU A 328 19.75 -1.48 -6.45
CA GLU A 328 20.83 -1.99 -7.31
C GLU A 328 21.03 -1.16 -8.59
N LYS A 329 19.99 -0.45 -9.06
CA LYS A 329 20.10 0.42 -10.23
C LYS A 329 20.94 1.68 -9.96
N ALA A 330 21.15 2.07 -8.71
CA ALA A 330 22.02 3.17 -8.34
C ALA A 330 23.49 2.91 -8.66
N ILE A 331 23.93 1.65 -8.58
CA ILE A 331 25.35 1.25 -8.68
C ILE A 331 26.06 1.78 -9.92
N PRO A 332 25.58 1.60 -11.17
CA PRO A 332 26.28 2.09 -12.35
C PRO A 332 26.42 3.61 -12.38
N TYR A 333 25.44 4.34 -11.88
CA TYR A 333 25.48 5.81 -11.81
C TYR A 333 26.45 6.28 -10.72
N ALA A 334 26.46 5.64 -9.56
CA ALA A 334 27.41 5.94 -8.49
C ALA A 334 28.86 5.65 -8.91
N GLN A 335 29.10 4.58 -9.67
CA GLN A 335 30.40 4.28 -10.25
C GLN A 335 30.83 5.39 -11.24
N ARG A 336 29.92 5.83 -12.10
CA ARG A 336 30.17 6.90 -13.05
C ARG A 336 30.43 8.23 -12.35
N TRP A 337 29.69 8.53 -11.31
CA TRP A 337 29.91 9.70 -10.44
C TRP A 337 31.33 9.66 -9.84
N ALA A 338 31.76 8.55 -9.23
CA ALA A 338 33.11 8.39 -8.68
C ALA A 338 34.22 8.54 -9.74
N GLU A 339 33.98 8.15 -10.98
CA GLU A 339 34.93 8.37 -12.09
C GLU A 339 35.03 9.85 -12.48
N LEU A 340 33.91 10.57 -12.48
CA LEU A 340 33.83 11.95 -12.91
C LEU A 340 34.30 12.94 -11.81
N ASP A 341 34.03 12.60 -10.54
CA ASP A 341 34.54 13.34 -9.38
C ASP A 341 35.18 12.41 -8.34
N PRO A 342 36.44 12.03 -8.52
CA PRO A 342 37.15 11.13 -7.61
C PRO A 342 37.41 11.70 -6.21
N GLN A 343 37.09 12.99 -5.96
CA GLN A 343 37.28 13.63 -4.67
C GLN A 343 36.02 13.63 -3.83
N ASP A 344 34.88 13.28 -4.40
CA ASP A 344 33.64 13.14 -3.64
C ASP A 344 33.59 11.80 -2.90
N GLU A 345 33.60 11.87 -1.57
CA GLU A 345 33.63 10.70 -0.68
C GLU A 345 32.27 10.00 -0.56
N ASN A 346 31.18 10.59 -1.08
CA ASN A 346 29.83 10.03 -0.96
C ASN A 346 29.55 8.95 -2.03
N ALA A 347 30.13 9.06 -3.21
CA ALA A 347 29.91 8.10 -4.28
C ALA A 347 30.21 6.65 -3.86
N PRO A 348 31.31 6.32 -3.13
CA PRO A 348 31.56 4.97 -2.63
C PRO A 348 30.52 4.47 -1.62
N ALA A 349 29.84 5.36 -0.89
CA ALA A 349 28.83 4.96 0.10
C ALA A 349 27.56 4.42 -0.58
N VAL A 350 27.22 4.93 -1.76
CA VAL A 350 26.08 4.46 -2.56
C VAL A 350 26.34 3.05 -3.14
N ILE A 351 27.63 2.70 -3.38
CA ILE A 351 28.03 1.43 -3.99
C ILE A 351 28.03 0.27 -2.96
N GLN A 352 28.12 0.57 -1.66
CA GLN A 352 28.15 -0.43 -0.58
C GLN A 352 26.79 -0.95 -0.18
#